data_f096514d49c0a0536350f53007927e92
#
_entry.id   f096514d49c0a0536350f53007927e92
#
_cell.length_a   1.000
_cell.length_b   1.000
_cell.length_c   1.000
_cell.angle_alpha   90.00
_cell.angle_beta   90.00
_cell.angle_gamma   90.00
#
_symmetry.space_group_name_H-M   'P 1'
#
loop_
_entity.id
_entity.type
_entity.pdbx_description
1 polymer ?
#
loop_
_entity_poly.entity_id
_entity_poly.type
_entity_poly.pdbx_seq_one_letter_code
_entity_poly.pdbx_strand_id
1 'polypeptide(L)'
;EMEEPIPKDPRGTIESVLADSEFMAKDHQFTKLFTKTPEYLELYESKLASSLIASKMIGNLYTASLYLGFRSSLEFEYQKGVDLKGKRIGFCSYGSGASAMIFSGVIQPEYKQVVKDMNIEAELGPRTKLTLKEYEEMHENKRSIEKNIHSAKKEFILVDVNTSPESRGERHYTFVE
;
A
#
# COMPACT_ATOMS: atom_id res chain seq x y z
N GLU A 1 -2.79 25.38 -25.06
CA GLU A 1 -1.50 24.94 -24.49
C GLU A 1 -1.61 24.99 -22.96
N MET A 2 -1.14 23.95 -22.31
CA MET A 2 -1.17 23.86 -20.84
C MET A 2 0.23 24.26 -20.35
N GLU A 3 0.32 25.46 -19.79
CA GLU A 3 1.57 25.96 -19.25
C GLU A 3 1.70 25.58 -17.77
N GLU A 4 2.90 25.13 -17.38
CA GLU A 4 3.21 24.85 -15.97
C GLU A 4 3.25 26.19 -15.19
N PRO A 5 2.49 26.33 -14.09
CA PRO A 5 2.50 27.55 -13.31
C PRO A 5 3.82 27.72 -12.57
N ILE A 6 4.29 28.97 -12.51
CA ILE A 6 5.51 29.34 -11.80
C ILE A 6 5.13 30.23 -10.61
N PRO A 7 5.62 29.96 -9.39
CA PRO A 7 5.36 30.81 -8.22
C PRO A 7 6.05 32.17 -8.38
N LYS A 8 5.50 33.21 -7.73
CA LYS A 8 6.05 34.57 -7.77
C LYS A 8 7.50 34.64 -7.27
N ASP A 9 7.85 33.80 -6.32
CA ASP A 9 9.22 33.64 -5.85
C ASP A 9 9.67 32.18 -6.00
N PRO A 10 10.16 31.73 -7.17
CA PRO A 10 10.57 30.36 -7.41
C PRO A 10 11.84 29.93 -6.64
N ARG A 11 12.55 30.91 -6.00
CA ARG A 11 13.71 30.67 -5.13
C ARG A 11 13.39 30.88 -3.66
N GLY A 12 12.14 31.15 -3.34
CA GLY A 12 11.65 31.33 -1.98
C GLY A 12 11.62 30.03 -1.15
N THR A 13 11.25 30.19 0.10
CA THR A 13 11.01 29.03 0.97
C THR A 13 9.71 28.30 0.58
N ILE A 14 9.57 27.07 1.02
CA ILE A 14 8.33 26.29 0.81
C ILE A 14 7.13 27.07 1.36
N GLU A 15 7.28 27.70 2.53
CA GLU A 15 6.22 28.50 3.14
C GLU A 15 5.82 29.68 2.27
N SER A 16 6.79 30.39 1.62
CA SER A 16 6.48 31.51 0.73
C SER A 16 5.76 31.06 -0.53
N VAL A 17 6.10 29.90 -1.08
CA VAL A 17 5.42 29.29 -2.23
C VAL A 17 3.99 28.88 -1.86
N LEU A 18 3.81 28.21 -0.72
CA LEU A 18 2.49 27.78 -0.25
C LEU A 18 1.58 28.97 0.14
N ALA A 19 2.16 30.10 0.50
CA ALA A 19 1.43 31.35 0.78
C ALA A 19 0.98 32.09 -0.49
N ASP A 20 1.53 31.76 -1.67
CA ASP A 20 1.09 32.31 -2.94
C ASP A 20 -0.21 31.65 -3.41
N SER A 21 -1.33 32.20 -2.97
CA SER A 21 -2.67 31.65 -3.26
C SER A 21 -3.02 31.62 -4.76
N GLU A 22 -2.49 32.55 -5.55
CA GLU A 22 -2.69 32.59 -7.00
C GLU A 22 -1.95 31.43 -7.68
N PHE A 23 -0.68 31.24 -7.29
CA PHE A 23 0.10 30.10 -7.76
C PHE A 23 -0.56 28.79 -7.38
N MET A 24 -0.93 28.59 -6.12
CA MET A 24 -1.58 27.35 -5.63
C MET A 24 -2.87 27.03 -6.39
N ALA A 25 -3.68 28.04 -6.71
CA ALA A 25 -4.90 27.82 -7.50
C ALA A 25 -4.60 27.37 -8.94
N LYS A 26 -3.62 27.98 -9.58
CA LYS A 26 -3.17 27.62 -10.93
C LYS A 26 -2.52 26.23 -10.97
N ASP A 27 -1.66 25.94 -9.99
CA ASP A 27 -0.99 24.63 -9.84
C ASP A 27 -2.01 23.52 -9.64
N HIS A 28 -3.01 23.73 -8.78
CA HIS A 28 -4.10 22.76 -8.62
C HIS A 28 -4.86 22.48 -9.92
N GLN A 29 -5.17 23.56 -10.68
CA GLN A 29 -5.83 23.40 -11.98
C GLN A 29 -4.94 22.70 -12.99
N PHE A 30 -3.67 23.07 -13.08
CA PHE A 30 -2.67 22.41 -13.93
C PHE A 30 -2.57 20.92 -13.61
N THR A 31 -2.34 20.56 -12.35
CA THR A 31 -2.24 19.19 -11.90
C THR A 31 -3.49 18.38 -12.27
N LYS A 32 -4.69 18.96 -12.07
CA LYS A 32 -5.97 18.31 -12.41
C LYS A 32 -6.11 18.03 -13.91
N LEU A 33 -5.55 18.86 -14.77
CA LEU A 33 -5.54 18.67 -16.22
C LEU A 33 -4.42 17.73 -16.65
N PHE A 34 -3.22 17.94 -16.14
CA PHE A 34 -2.02 17.16 -16.44
C PHE A 34 -2.20 15.67 -16.14
N THR A 35 -2.78 15.33 -14.97
CA THR A 35 -3.05 13.95 -14.59
C THR A 35 -4.04 13.21 -15.47
N LYS A 36 -4.68 13.88 -16.44
CA LYS A 36 -5.59 13.30 -17.43
C LYS A 36 -4.98 13.17 -18.82
N THR A 37 -3.76 13.65 -19.00
CA THR A 37 -3.07 13.56 -20.30
C THR A 37 -2.69 12.11 -20.59
N PRO A 38 -2.66 11.69 -21.87
CA PRO A 38 -2.23 10.34 -22.25
C PRO A 38 -0.81 10.03 -21.77
N GLU A 39 0.10 10.99 -21.82
CA GLU A 39 1.49 10.84 -21.39
C GLU A 39 1.62 10.55 -19.89
N TYR A 40 0.85 11.27 -19.08
CA TYR A 40 0.80 10.99 -17.64
C TYR A 40 0.20 9.61 -17.35
N LEU A 41 -0.90 9.25 -18.01
CA LEU A 41 -1.57 7.96 -17.83
C LEU A 41 -0.67 6.79 -18.25
N GLU A 42 0.06 6.91 -19.35
CA GLU A 42 1.04 5.91 -19.79
C GLU A 42 2.16 5.75 -18.75
N LEU A 43 2.69 6.86 -18.26
CA LEU A 43 3.72 6.85 -17.23
C LEU A 43 3.21 6.21 -15.93
N TYR A 44 2.01 6.56 -15.50
CA TYR A 44 1.35 6.00 -14.33
C TYR A 44 1.16 4.48 -14.46
N GLU A 45 0.59 4.02 -15.57
CA GLU A 45 0.36 2.59 -15.82
C GLU A 45 1.68 1.80 -15.89
N SER A 46 2.69 2.34 -16.55
CA SER A 46 3.98 1.65 -16.72
C SER A 46 4.86 1.64 -15.47
N LYS A 47 4.68 2.60 -14.54
CA LYS A 47 5.58 2.78 -13.40
C LYS A 47 4.95 2.53 -12.04
N LEU A 48 3.65 2.80 -11.87
CA LEU A 48 3.00 2.83 -10.56
C LEU A 48 1.81 1.90 -10.41
N ALA A 49 1.01 1.70 -11.45
CA ALA A 49 -0.29 1.03 -11.34
C ALA A 49 -0.20 -0.34 -10.65
N SER A 50 0.75 -1.19 -11.05
CA SER A 50 0.94 -2.52 -10.46
C SER A 50 1.29 -2.48 -8.97
N SER A 51 2.01 -1.45 -8.50
CA SER A 51 2.37 -1.32 -7.09
C SER A 51 1.17 -0.96 -6.18
N LEU A 52 0.13 -0.40 -6.75
CA LEU A 52 -1.03 0.10 -6.00
C LEU A 52 -2.17 -0.91 -5.90
N ILE A 53 -2.14 -2.01 -6.67
CA ILE A 53 -3.25 -2.97 -6.72
C ILE A 53 -3.49 -3.60 -5.35
N ALA A 54 -2.47 -4.16 -4.73
CA ALA A 54 -2.59 -4.79 -3.41
C ALA A 54 -3.03 -3.79 -2.32
N SER A 55 -2.52 -2.55 -2.35
CA SER A 55 -2.91 -1.51 -1.41
C SER A 55 -4.38 -1.11 -1.53
N LYS A 56 -4.94 -1.12 -2.75
CA LYS A 56 -6.38 -0.90 -2.97
C LYS A 56 -7.24 -2.01 -2.36
N MET A 57 -6.71 -3.23 -2.26
CA MET A 57 -7.41 -4.39 -1.70
C MET A 57 -7.32 -4.50 -0.18
N ILE A 58 -6.25 -3.99 0.43
CA ILE A 58 -5.94 -4.17 1.86
C ILE A 58 -6.07 -2.85 2.63
N GLY A 59 -5.67 -1.73 2.02
CA GLY A 59 -5.57 -0.44 2.68
C GLY A 59 -4.15 -0.14 3.20
N ASN A 60 -4.06 0.85 4.10
CA ASN A 60 -2.79 1.31 4.65
C ASN A 60 -2.22 0.34 5.69
N LEU A 61 -0.96 -0.06 5.52
CA LEU A 61 -0.18 -0.88 6.45
C LEU A 61 1.02 -0.11 7.03
N TYR A 62 0.97 1.21 7.05
CA TYR A 62 2.09 2.07 7.48
C TYR A 62 3.39 1.70 6.73
N THR A 63 4.48 1.45 7.43
CA THR A 63 5.78 1.08 6.83
C THR A 63 5.71 -0.16 5.93
N ALA A 64 4.84 -1.12 6.24
CA ALA A 64 4.66 -2.33 5.43
C ALA A 64 4.03 -2.05 4.06
N SER A 65 3.35 -0.90 3.88
CA SER A 65 2.76 -0.50 2.59
C SER A 65 3.78 -0.43 1.46
N LEU A 66 5.02 -0.02 1.76
CA LEU A 66 6.10 0.02 0.78
C LEU A 66 6.43 -1.38 0.24
N TYR A 67 6.55 -2.34 1.15
CA TYR A 67 6.86 -3.74 0.78
C TYR A 67 5.67 -4.45 0.15
N LEU A 68 4.45 -4.10 0.57
CA LEU A 68 3.23 -4.57 -0.09
C LEU A 68 3.15 -4.06 -1.53
N GLY A 69 3.49 -2.80 -1.78
CA GLY A 69 3.58 -2.23 -3.13
C GLY A 69 4.65 -2.92 -3.97
N PHE A 70 5.80 -3.24 -3.39
CA PHE A 70 6.84 -4.00 -4.06
C PHE A 70 6.37 -5.42 -4.43
N ARG A 71 5.78 -6.16 -3.49
CA ARG A 71 5.15 -7.46 -3.75
C ARG A 71 4.13 -7.36 -4.86
N SER A 72 3.24 -6.38 -4.80
CA SER A 72 2.22 -6.12 -5.81
C SER A 72 2.82 -5.92 -7.20
N SER A 73 3.88 -5.09 -7.31
CA SER A 73 4.58 -4.89 -8.59
C SER A 73 5.15 -6.20 -9.15
N LEU A 74 5.82 -7.00 -8.33
CA LEU A 74 6.39 -8.26 -8.76
C LEU A 74 5.33 -9.24 -9.26
N GLU A 75 4.26 -9.41 -8.50
CA GLU A 75 3.19 -10.37 -8.78
C GLU A 75 2.41 -9.99 -10.04
N PHE A 76 1.88 -8.76 -10.10
CA PHE A 76 1.03 -8.35 -11.21
C PHE A 76 1.79 -8.13 -12.52
N GLU A 77 3.04 -7.68 -12.49
CA GLU A 77 3.87 -7.66 -13.71
C GLU A 77 4.23 -9.06 -14.19
N TYR A 78 4.51 -9.99 -13.28
CA TYR A 78 4.74 -11.39 -13.63
C TYR A 78 3.49 -12.01 -14.27
N GLN A 79 2.31 -11.77 -13.74
CA GLN A 79 1.03 -12.24 -14.29
C GLN A 79 0.75 -11.66 -15.68
N LYS A 80 1.17 -10.43 -15.95
CA LYS A 80 1.11 -9.80 -17.29
C LYS A 80 2.16 -10.35 -18.27
N GLY A 81 3.06 -11.24 -17.82
CA GLY A 81 4.15 -11.78 -18.63
C GLY A 81 5.33 -10.82 -18.81
N VAL A 82 5.41 -9.75 -18.01
CA VAL A 82 6.52 -8.78 -18.05
C VAL A 82 7.74 -9.36 -17.32
N ASP A 83 8.87 -9.43 -18.02
CA ASP A 83 10.14 -9.85 -17.37
C ASP A 83 10.79 -8.66 -16.66
N LEU A 84 10.85 -8.74 -15.33
CA LEU A 84 11.47 -7.74 -14.48
C LEU A 84 12.95 -7.97 -14.22
N LYS A 85 13.54 -9.08 -14.68
CA LYS A 85 14.98 -9.36 -14.51
C LYS A 85 15.84 -8.17 -14.96
N GLY A 86 16.74 -7.73 -14.10
CA GLY A 86 17.65 -6.62 -14.38
C GLY A 86 17.01 -5.23 -14.35
N LYS A 87 15.68 -5.13 -14.19
CA LYS A 87 15.01 -3.84 -14.01
C LYS A 87 15.38 -3.23 -12.67
N ARG A 88 15.52 -1.90 -12.65
CA ARG A 88 15.71 -1.14 -11.42
C ARG A 88 14.37 -0.69 -10.88
N ILE A 89 14.12 -0.96 -9.60
CA ILE A 89 12.93 -0.49 -8.88
C ILE A 89 13.37 0.58 -7.88
N GLY A 90 12.67 1.72 -7.87
CA GLY A 90 12.80 2.77 -6.88
C GLY A 90 11.81 2.56 -5.74
N PHE A 91 12.25 2.87 -4.53
CA PHE A 91 11.44 2.85 -3.32
C PHE A 91 11.44 4.25 -2.72
N CYS A 92 10.25 4.81 -2.50
CA CYS A 92 10.04 6.08 -1.84
C CYS A 92 9.27 5.82 -0.54
N SER A 93 9.94 5.90 0.58
CA SER A 93 9.36 5.72 1.90
C SER A 93 9.16 7.08 2.56
N TYR A 94 7.98 7.29 3.13
CA TYR A 94 7.67 8.47 3.94
C TYR A 94 7.10 8.01 5.27
N GLY A 95 7.66 8.52 6.38
CA GLY A 95 7.22 8.24 7.73
C GLY A 95 6.69 9.48 8.44
N SER A 96 5.75 9.30 9.36
CA SER A 96 5.28 10.35 10.26
C SER A 96 6.46 10.92 11.06
N GLY A 97 6.49 12.24 11.28
CA GLY A 97 7.61 12.94 11.92
C GLY A 97 8.65 13.46 10.93
N ALA A 98 8.28 13.62 9.65
CA ALA A 98 9.06 14.19 8.56
C ALA A 98 10.35 13.40 8.24
N SER A 99 10.30 12.06 8.27
CA SER A 99 11.37 11.21 7.77
C SER A 99 11.01 10.66 6.39
N ALA A 100 11.87 10.90 5.39
CA ALA A 100 11.72 10.37 4.05
C ALA A 100 13.01 9.65 3.63
N MET A 101 12.86 8.52 2.94
CA MET A 101 13.97 7.75 2.41
C MET A 101 13.68 7.35 0.96
N ILE A 102 14.67 7.53 0.09
CA ILE A 102 14.62 7.06 -1.28
C ILE A 102 15.80 6.11 -1.50
N PHE A 103 15.51 4.93 -2.00
CA PHE A 103 16.52 3.94 -2.35
C PHE A 103 16.09 3.14 -3.58
N SER A 104 16.97 2.35 -4.15
CA SER A 104 16.65 1.53 -5.31
C SER A 104 17.36 0.18 -5.26
N GLY A 105 16.78 -0.80 -5.96
CA GLY A 105 17.35 -2.12 -6.13
C GLY A 105 17.24 -2.61 -7.58
N VAL A 106 17.99 -3.63 -7.92
CA VAL A 106 17.92 -4.32 -9.22
C VAL A 106 17.34 -5.72 -9.00
N ILE A 107 16.29 -6.04 -9.74
CA ILE A 107 15.61 -7.33 -9.65
C ILE A 107 16.54 -8.44 -10.17
N GLN A 108 16.79 -9.42 -9.31
CA GLN A 108 17.62 -10.58 -9.63
C GLN A 108 16.81 -11.66 -10.37
N PRO A 109 17.47 -12.54 -11.16
CA PRO A 109 16.75 -13.57 -11.94
C PRO A 109 15.88 -14.50 -11.10
N GLU A 110 16.29 -14.74 -9.87
CA GLU A 110 15.63 -15.65 -8.91
C GLU A 110 14.27 -15.17 -8.45
N TYR A 111 13.91 -13.89 -8.71
CA TYR A 111 12.59 -13.35 -8.32
C TYR A 111 11.44 -14.23 -8.85
N LYS A 112 11.61 -14.86 -10.02
CA LYS A 112 10.61 -15.76 -10.62
C LYS A 112 10.28 -16.96 -9.74
N GLN A 113 11.25 -17.45 -8.95
CA GLN A 113 11.02 -18.57 -8.04
C GLN A 113 10.15 -18.19 -6.84
N VAL A 114 10.21 -16.91 -6.46
CA VAL A 114 9.41 -16.36 -5.35
C VAL A 114 8.01 -15.98 -5.84
N VAL A 115 7.94 -15.25 -6.96
CA VAL A 115 6.68 -14.65 -7.41
C VAL A 115 5.70 -15.66 -8.00
N LYS A 116 6.19 -16.80 -8.53
CA LYS A 116 5.32 -17.84 -9.12
C LYS A 116 4.26 -18.39 -8.16
N ASP A 117 4.56 -18.39 -6.86
CA ASP A 117 3.70 -18.90 -5.81
C ASP A 117 2.90 -17.79 -5.09
N MET A 118 3.08 -16.53 -5.51
CA MET A 118 2.32 -15.40 -4.99
C MET A 118 0.97 -15.30 -5.66
N ASN A 119 -0.09 -15.20 -4.88
CA ASN A 119 -1.44 -14.92 -5.38
C ASN A 119 -2.26 -14.19 -4.31
N ILE A 120 -2.10 -12.86 -4.29
CA ILE A 120 -2.75 -12.01 -3.30
C ILE A 120 -4.29 -12.06 -3.41
N GLU A 121 -4.83 -12.25 -4.61
CA GLU A 121 -6.27 -12.36 -4.80
C GLU A 121 -6.82 -13.65 -4.17
N ALA A 122 -6.12 -14.78 -4.35
CA ALA A 122 -6.49 -16.04 -3.71
C ALA A 122 -6.31 -15.97 -2.18
N GLU A 123 -5.25 -15.33 -1.69
CA GLU A 123 -5.03 -15.13 -0.26
C GLU A 123 -6.13 -14.27 0.39
N LEU A 124 -6.64 -13.28 -0.33
CA LEU A 124 -7.69 -12.39 0.14
C LEU A 124 -9.11 -12.90 -0.15
N GLY A 125 -9.26 -13.88 -1.04
CA GLY A 125 -10.54 -14.48 -1.43
C GLY A 125 -11.40 -14.99 -0.28
N PRO A 126 -10.83 -15.67 0.75
CA PRO A 126 -11.56 -16.15 1.90
C PRO A 126 -12.14 -15.08 2.84
N ARG A 127 -11.86 -13.79 2.58
CA ARG A 127 -12.41 -12.71 3.43
C ARG A 127 -13.91 -12.64 3.38
N THR A 128 -14.53 -12.48 4.56
CA THR A 128 -15.97 -12.25 4.68
C THR A 128 -16.28 -10.77 4.54
N LYS A 129 -17.18 -10.45 3.61
CA LYS A 129 -17.69 -9.08 3.45
C LYS A 129 -18.63 -8.74 4.60
N LEU A 130 -18.34 -7.67 5.29
CA LEU A 130 -19.18 -7.13 6.36
C LEU A 130 -19.98 -5.92 5.86
N THR A 131 -21.16 -5.71 6.45
CA THR A 131 -21.84 -4.42 6.39
C THR A 131 -21.17 -3.43 7.33
N LEU A 132 -21.40 -2.13 7.13
CA LEU A 132 -20.87 -1.10 8.04
C LEU A 132 -21.32 -1.34 9.49
N LYS A 133 -22.58 -1.69 9.71
CA LYS A 133 -23.10 -2.00 11.03
C LYS A 133 -22.38 -3.16 11.70
N GLU A 134 -22.14 -4.25 10.98
CA GLU A 134 -21.40 -5.40 11.51
C GLU A 134 -19.96 -5.03 11.84
N TYR A 135 -19.32 -4.21 11.02
CA TYR A 135 -17.98 -3.70 11.30
C TYR A 135 -17.95 -2.85 12.59
N GLU A 136 -18.91 -1.93 12.76
CA GLU A 136 -19.02 -1.10 13.95
C GLU A 136 -19.26 -1.93 15.22
N GLU A 137 -20.19 -2.89 15.14
CA GLU A 137 -20.46 -3.81 16.26
C GLU A 137 -19.25 -4.61 16.68
N MET A 138 -18.42 -5.04 15.71
CA MET A 138 -17.16 -5.73 15.99
C MET A 138 -16.11 -4.79 16.60
N HIS A 139 -15.98 -3.59 16.05
CA HIS A 139 -15.04 -2.59 16.55
C HIS A 139 -15.34 -2.18 17.99
N GLU A 140 -16.61 -2.14 18.37
CA GLU A 140 -17.09 -1.88 19.72
C GLU A 140 -17.12 -3.12 20.63
N ASN A 141 -16.63 -4.27 20.18
CA ASN A 141 -16.66 -5.55 20.89
C ASN A 141 -18.08 -6.03 21.24
N LYS A 142 -19.10 -5.60 20.51
CA LYS A 142 -20.48 -6.05 20.67
C LYS A 142 -20.78 -7.33 19.90
N ARG A 143 -19.92 -7.69 18.95
CA ARG A 143 -20.02 -8.90 18.12
C ARG A 143 -18.66 -9.54 17.98
N SER A 144 -18.58 -10.86 18.17
CA SER A 144 -17.42 -11.66 17.81
C SER A 144 -17.64 -12.39 16.48
N ILE A 145 -16.59 -12.55 15.68
CA ILE A 145 -16.62 -13.53 14.60
C ILE A 145 -16.23 -14.86 15.22
N GLU A 146 -17.10 -15.86 15.12
CA GLU A 146 -16.70 -17.24 15.40
C GLU A 146 -15.61 -17.63 14.38
N LYS A 147 -14.38 -17.67 14.85
CA LYS A 147 -13.28 -18.21 14.04
C LYS A 147 -13.49 -19.71 13.95
N ASN A 148 -13.62 -20.25 12.75
CA ASN A 148 -13.50 -21.66 12.48
C ASN A 148 -12.02 -22.09 12.67
N ILE A 149 -11.60 -22.17 13.94
CA ILE A 149 -10.24 -22.58 14.34
C ILE A 149 -9.96 -24.00 13.80
N HIS A 150 -11.00 -24.80 13.59
CA HIS A 150 -10.89 -26.19 13.12
C HIS A 150 -10.45 -26.37 11.66
N SER A 151 -10.38 -25.30 10.86
CA SER A 151 -9.90 -25.38 9.47
C SER A 151 -8.44 -24.93 9.29
N ALA A 152 -7.83 -24.37 10.31
CA ALA A 152 -6.43 -23.94 10.28
C ALA A 152 -5.50 -25.16 10.22
N LYS A 153 -4.57 -25.17 9.26
CA LYS A 153 -3.50 -26.20 9.15
C LYS A 153 -2.20 -25.52 8.82
N LYS A 154 -1.14 -25.92 9.51
CA LYS A 154 0.22 -25.41 9.34
C LYS A 154 0.34 -23.89 9.51
N GLU A 155 -0.40 -23.34 10.46
CA GLU A 155 -0.37 -21.91 10.76
C GLU A 155 -0.44 -21.63 12.27
N PHE A 156 0.00 -20.43 12.65
CA PHE A 156 -0.19 -19.95 14.01
C PHE A 156 -1.58 -19.32 14.15
N ILE A 157 -2.33 -19.79 15.13
CA ILE A 157 -3.64 -19.24 15.48
C ILE A 157 -3.56 -18.51 16.83
N LEU A 158 -4.27 -17.39 16.94
CA LEU A 158 -4.45 -16.68 18.21
C LEU A 158 -5.46 -17.44 19.05
N VAL A 159 -5.01 -17.97 20.19
CA VAL A 159 -5.85 -18.75 21.12
C VAL A 159 -6.41 -17.92 22.26
N ASP A 160 -5.69 -16.92 22.71
CA ASP A 160 -6.09 -16.08 23.82
C ASP A 160 -5.48 -14.67 23.76
N VAL A 161 -6.18 -13.72 24.38
CA VAL A 161 -5.70 -12.35 24.61
C VAL A 161 -5.85 -12.05 26.10
N ASN A 162 -4.73 -11.84 26.79
CA ASN A 162 -4.73 -11.59 28.23
C ASN A 162 -5.48 -10.29 28.57
N THR A 163 -6.40 -10.37 29.50
CA THR A 163 -7.21 -9.24 29.96
C THR A 163 -6.85 -8.74 31.35
N SER A 164 -5.85 -9.38 32.03
CA SER A 164 -5.40 -8.94 33.35
C SER A 164 -4.74 -7.56 33.28
N PRO A 165 -4.82 -6.74 34.32
CA PRO A 165 -4.25 -5.38 34.30
C PRO A 165 -2.74 -5.36 34.00
N GLU A 166 -2.00 -6.37 34.47
CA GLU A 166 -0.54 -6.44 34.37
C GLU A 166 -0.04 -6.80 32.96
N SER A 167 -0.83 -7.55 32.22
CA SER A 167 -0.46 -8.06 30.88
C SER A 167 -1.57 -7.89 29.84
N ARG A 168 -2.38 -6.86 30.02
CA ARG A 168 -3.52 -6.58 29.12
C ARG A 168 -3.08 -6.38 27.66
N GLY A 169 -3.64 -7.20 26.78
CA GLY A 169 -3.35 -7.18 25.35
C GLY A 169 -2.23 -8.14 24.92
N GLU A 170 -1.58 -8.85 25.85
CA GLU A 170 -0.67 -9.95 25.51
C GLU A 170 -1.43 -11.03 24.76
N ARG A 171 -0.88 -11.45 23.60
CA ARG A 171 -1.51 -12.39 22.70
C ARG A 171 -0.80 -13.73 22.72
N HIS A 172 -1.53 -14.77 22.94
CA HIS A 172 -1.03 -16.15 22.94
C HIS A 172 -1.40 -16.84 21.64
N TYR A 173 -0.38 -17.39 20.98
CA TYR A 173 -0.54 -18.11 19.72
C TYR A 173 -0.13 -19.56 19.90
N THR A 174 -0.78 -20.46 19.18
CA THR A 174 -0.36 -21.86 19.03
C THR A 174 -0.21 -22.21 17.56
N PHE A 175 0.71 -23.12 17.28
CA PHE A 175 0.86 -23.67 15.93
C PHE A 175 -0.06 -24.89 15.78
N VAL A 176 -0.85 -24.90 14.72
CA VAL A 176 -1.71 -26.03 14.34
C VAL A 176 -1.04 -26.80 13.22
N GLU A 177 -0.78 -28.09 13.42
CA GLU A 177 -0.16 -28.99 12.44
C GLU A 177 -1.09 -29.39 11.29
#